data_422ff52d602b98a7aa504f174cd6c1ad
#
_entry.id   422ff52d602b98a7aa504f174cd6c1ad
#
_cell.length_a   1.000
_cell.length_b   1.000
_cell.length_c   1.000
_cell.angle_alpha   90.00
_cell.angle_beta   90.00
_cell.angle_gamma   90.00
#
_symmetry.space_group_name_H-M   'P 1'
#
loop_
_entity.id
_entity.type
_entity.pdbx_description
1 polymer ?
#
loop_
_entity_poly.entity_id
_entity_poly.type
_entity_poly.pdbx_seq_one_letter_code
_entity_poly.pdbx_strand_id
1 'polypeptide(L)'
;IQTTRDEYKQGEQILILGNTGAINVLLDITISDADGKVIKKIETFSDRFGVFKIDNFRIPADGELGIWKVNAKSGGNFKETEFSVSGENEPLSIKIKKSNYDTNEMMDISGSGARLSATVTIKIFDLEGIKIDELNITAKSNGEYLTIWRIPADLESGEYEMTADDGASNTSIKFTINWSTNGFYFSIFRLNLWI
;
A
#
# COMPACT_ATOMS: atom_id res chain seq x y z
N ILE A 1 -19.00 -2.21 20.74
CA ILE A 1 -19.10 -1.45 19.50
C ILE A 1 -18.39 -2.20 18.39
N GLN A 2 -18.92 -2.13 17.18
CA GLN A 2 -18.37 -2.74 15.98
C GLN A 2 -18.89 -2.05 14.71
N THR A 3 -18.17 -2.16 13.63
CA THR A 3 -18.60 -1.86 12.26
C THR A 3 -19.09 -3.15 11.59
N THR A 4 -19.88 -3.04 10.53
CA THR A 4 -20.41 -4.23 9.81
C THR A 4 -19.40 -4.85 8.86
N ARG A 5 -18.32 -4.14 8.54
CA ARG A 5 -17.18 -4.59 7.74
C ARG A 5 -15.89 -4.04 8.35
N ASP A 6 -14.77 -4.69 8.06
CA ASP A 6 -13.45 -4.25 8.49
C ASP A 6 -12.81 -3.28 7.48
N GLU A 7 -13.40 -3.18 6.26
CA GLU A 7 -12.93 -2.30 5.18
C GLU A 7 -14.08 -1.59 4.49
N TYR A 8 -13.88 -0.30 4.20
CA TYR A 8 -14.79 0.57 3.47
C TYR A 8 -14.01 1.43 2.47
N LYS A 9 -14.70 1.90 1.42
CA LYS A 9 -14.14 2.85 0.47
C LYS A 9 -14.49 4.29 0.84
N GLN A 10 -13.67 5.23 0.35
CA GLN A 10 -14.05 6.65 0.35
C GLN A 10 -15.45 6.82 -0.24
N GLY A 11 -16.28 7.68 0.36
CA GLY A 11 -17.65 7.91 -0.06
C GLY A 11 -18.66 6.84 0.36
N GLU A 12 -18.26 5.73 0.97
CA GLU A 12 -19.19 4.70 1.45
C GLU A 12 -19.86 5.10 2.77
N GLN A 13 -21.07 4.59 2.95
CA GLN A 13 -21.80 4.71 4.21
C GLN A 13 -21.40 3.60 5.17
N ILE A 14 -21.14 3.95 6.43
CA ILE A 14 -20.79 3.01 7.48
C ILE A 14 -22.01 2.77 8.38
N LEU A 15 -22.20 1.51 8.75
CA LEU A 15 -23.10 1.12 9.80
C LEU A 15 -22.29 0.74 11.06
N ILE A 16 -22.48 1.50 12.13
CA ILE A 16 -21.86 1.27 13.44
C ILE A 16 -22.93 0.77 14.40
N LEU A 17 -22.64 -0.32 15.08
CA LEU A 17 -23.53 -1.00 16.02
C LEU A 17 -22.85 -1.18 17.38
N GLY A 18 -23.62 -1.17 18.44
CA GLY A 18 -23.11 -1.50 19.76
C GLY A 18 -24.21 -1.82 20.76
N ASN A 19 -23.79 -2.38 21.89
CA ASN A 19 -24.68 -2.71 23.00
C ASN A 19 -24.05 -2.19 24.31
N THR A 20 -24.84 -1.45 25.07
CA THR A 20 -24.46 -0.88 26.37
C THR A 20 -24.83 -1.78 27.55
N GLY A 21 -25.65 -2.80 27.34
CA GLY A 21 -26.22 -3.64 28.38
C GLY A 21 -27.29 -2.94 29.22
N ALA A 22 -27.60 -1.66 28.96
CA ALA A 22 -28.61 -0.89 29.70
C ALA A 22 -29.40 -0.01 28.74
N ILE A 23 -30.64 0.29 29.12
CA ILE A 23 -31.58 1.07 28.32
C ILE A 23 -31.35 2.57 28.51
N ASN A 24 -31.60 3.33 27.47
CA ASN A 24 -31.59 4.80 27.48
C ASN A 24 -30.29 5.42 28.02
N VAL A 25 -29.15 4.81 27.65
CA VAL A 25 -27.81 5.27 28.01
C VAL A 25 -27.35 6.28 26.96
N LEU A 26 -26.93 7.48 27.42
CA LEU A 26 -26.29 8.46 26.54
C LEU A 26 -24.88 8.00 26.14
N LEU A 27 -24.59 8.09 24.86
CA LEU A 27 -23.30 7.75 24.27
C LEU A 27 -22.76 8.95 23.46
N ASP A 28 -21.50 9.25 23.69
CA ASP A 28 -20.69 10.14 22.85
C ASP A 28 -19.87 9.26 21.90
N ILE A 29 -20.15 9.34 20.60
CA ILE A 29 -19.42 8.63 19.56
C ILE A 29 -18.51 9.60 18.84
N THR A 30 -17.24 9.23 18.72
CA THR A 30 -16.25 10.00 17.98
C THR A 30 -15.66 9.13 16.89
N ILE A 31 -15.65 9.62 15.65
CA ILE A 31 -15.03 8.97 14.49
C ILE A 31 -13.82 9.81 14.08
N SER A 32 -12.65 9.17 14.06
CA SER A 32 -11.37 9.81 13.69
C SER A 32 -10.78 9.11 12.49
N ASP A 33 -10.10 9.87 11.63
CA ASP A 33 -9.38 9.36 10.46
C ASP A 33 -8.03 8.71 10.84
N ALA A 34 -7.27 8.31 9.82
CA ALA A 34 -5.98 7.64 9.99
C ALA A 34 -4.92 8.51 10.66
N ASP A 35 -5.02 9.85 10.53
CA ASP A 35 -4.14 10.82 11.18
C ASP A 35 -4.57 11.16 12.61
N GLY A 36 -5.68 10.57 13.09
CA GLY A 36 -6.26 10.82 14.41
C GLY A 36 -7.10 12.11 14.50
N LYS A 37 -7.37 12.77 13.37
CA LYS A 37 -8.25 13.93 13.30
C LYS A 37 -9.70 13.51 13.48
N VAL A 38 -10.41 14.19 14.35
CA VAL A 38 -11.84 13.94 14.56
C VAL A 38 -12.64 14.43 13.35
N ILE A 39 -13.29 13.52 12.66
CA ILE A 39 -14.13 13.78 11.48
C ILE A 39 -15.59 13.97 11.88
N LYS A 40 -16.07 13.20 12.86
CA LYS A 40 -17.46 13.31 13.32
C LYS A 40 -17.58 13.05 14.81
N LYS A 41 -18.47 13.82 15.45
CA LYS A 41 -18.99 13.56 16.80
C LYS A 41 -20.50 13.39 16.73
N ILE A 42 -21.02 12.38 17.40
CA ILE A 42 -22.42 12.03 17.40
C ILE A 42 -22.81 11.71 18.85
N GLU A 43 -23.88 12.34 19.34
CA GLU A 43 -24.54 11.92 20.56
C GLU A 43 -25.74 11.05 20.21
N THR A 44 -25.91 9.93 20.90
CA THR A 44 -27.02 9.01 20.69
C THR A 44 -27.42 8.32 21.99
N PHE A 45 -28.57 7.69 22.01
CA PHE A 45 -29.03 6.89 23.16
C PHE A 45 -29.17 5.42 22.75
N SER A 46 -28.86 4.53 23.68
CA SER A 46 -29.28 3.12 23.53
C SER A 46 -30.79 2.99 23.61
N ASP A 47 -31.31 2.04 22.85
CA ASP A 47 -32.75 1.71 22.84
C ASP A 47 -33.19 0.88 24.06
N ARG A 48 -34.45 0.41 24.04
CA ARG A 48 -35.02 -0.44 25.08
C ARG A 48 -34.34 -1.80 25.25
N PHE A 49 -33.45 -2.18 24.35
CA PHE A 49 -32.67 -3.42 24.42
C PHE A 49 -31.19 -3.15 24.73
N GLY A 50 -30.84 -1.89 25.03
CA GLY A 50 -29.45 -1.46 25.25
C GLY A 50 -28.64 -1.32 23.97
N VAL A 51 -29.26 -1.43 22.79
CA VAL A 51 -28.55 -1.35 21.48
C VAL A 51 -28.57 0.10 20.98
N PHE A 52 -27.49 0.49 20.34
CA PHE A 52 -27.43 1.72 19.55
C PHE A 52 -26.98 1.44 18.13
N LYS A 53 -27.41 2.29 17.19
CA LYS A 53 -27.12 2.21 15.78
C LYS A 53 -26.82 3.58 15.22
N ILE A 54 -25.75 3.67 14.43
CA ILE A 54 -25.41 4.86 13.64
C ILE A 54 -25.31 4.43 12.18
N ASP A 55 -26.19 4.95 11.35
CA ASP A 55 -26.30 4.62 9.93
C ASP A 55 -26.31 5.87 9.02
N ASN A 56 -26.05 7.04 9.60
CA ASN A 56 -26.06 8.32 8.90
C ASN A 56 -24.65 8.91 8.70
N PHE A 57 -23.62 8.14 8.94
CA PHE A 57 -22.24 8.56 8.66
C PHE A 57 -21.76 7.99 7.32
N ARG A 58 -21.23 8.89 6.49
CA ARG A 58 -20.58 8.56 5.23
C ARG A 58 -19.15 9.04 5.30
N ILE A 59 -18.21 8.18 4.90
CA ILE A 59 -16.79 8.54 4.74
C ILE A 59 -16.72 9.67 3.70
N PRO A 60 -16.02 10.78 3.96
CA PRO A 60 -15.77 11.80 2.93
C PRO A 60 -15.14 11.18 1.67
N ALA A 61 -15.49 11.70 0.50
CA ALA A 61 -14.91 11.23 -0.77
C ALA A 61 -13.40 11.55 -0.87
N ASP A 62 -12.92 12.49 -0.09
CA ASP A 62 -11.53 12.90 0.09
C ASP A 62 -10.97 12.48 1.47
N GLY A 63 -11.63 11.53 2.16
CA GLY A 63 -11.21 11.05 3.48
C GLY A 63 -9.85 10.38 3.42
N GLU A 64 -9.04 10.57 4.46
CA GLU A 64 -7.71 9.98 4.56
C GLU A 64 -7.78 8.45 4.44
N LEU A 65 -6.88 7.86 3.66
CA LEU A 65 -6.75 6.42 3.51
C LEU A 65 -6.02 5.85 4.73
N GLY A 66 -6.42 4.65 5.17
CA GLY A 66 -5.78 3.98 6.30
C GLY A 66 -6.76 3.55 7.38
N ILE A 67 -6.26 3.36 8.61
CA ILE A 67 -7.04 2.86 9.73
C ILE A 67 -7.75 4.00 10.44
N TRP A 68 -9.06 3.94 10.41
CA TRP A 68 -9.96 4.85 11.11
C TRP A 68 -10.43 4.24 12.42
N LYS A 69 -10.79 5.10 13.37
CA LYS A 69 -11.22 4.69 14.71
C LYS A 69 -12.60 5.20 15.03
N VAL A 70 -13.40 4.35 15.67
CA VAL A 70 -14.67 4.73 16.26
C VAL A 70 -14.61 4.50 17.75
N ASN A 71 -14.75 5.59 18.51
CA ASN A 71 -14.77 5.59 19.96
C ASN A 71 -16.21 5.79 20.46
N ALA A 72 -16.64 4.94 21.38
CA ALA A 72 -17.91 5.10 22.10
C ALA A 72 -17.62 5.33 23.59
N LYS A 73 -18.13 6.42 24.14
CA LYS A 73 -18.00 6.79 25.54
C LYS A 73 -19.37 6.97 26.18
N SER A 74 -19.53 6.45 27.40
CA SER A 74 -20.70 6.69 28.24
C SER A 74 -20.24 6.77 29.69
N GLY A 75 -20.33 7.97 30.27
CA GLY A 75 -19.79 8.23 31.60
C GLY A 75 -18.30 7.87 31.71
N GLY A 76 -17.96 6.92 32.58
CA GLY A 76 -16.59 6.43 32.73
C GLY A 76 -16.22 5.25 31.81
N ASN A 77 -17.16 4.70 31.06
CA ASN A 77 -16.94 3.56 30.17
C ASN A 77 -16.50 4.01 28.78
N PHE A 78 -15.57 3.26 28.20
CA PHE A 78 -14.97 3.55 26.88
C PHE A 78 -14.76 2.25 26.11
N LYS A 79 -15.07 2.28 24.82
CA LYS A 79 -14.79 1.19 23.88
C LYS A 79 -14.41 1.78 22.51
N GLU A 80 -13.48 1.12 21.86
CA GLU A 80 -12.98 1.48 20.53
C GLU A 80 -13.15 0.31 19.56
N THR A 81 -13.37 0.60 18.29
CA THR A 81 -13.27 -0.32 17.16
C THR A 81 -12.59 0.39 16.01
N GLU A 82 -11.94 -0.36 15.15
CA GLU A 82 -11.19 0.15 13.99
C GLU A 82 -11.79 -0.41 12.70
N PHE A 83 -11.60 0.32 11.62
CA PHE A 83 -11.88 -0.12 10.25
C PHE A 83 -10.90 0.56 9.30
N SER A 84 -10.64 -0.07 8.15
CA SER A 84 -9.80 0.51 7.10
C SER A 84 -10.62 1.31 6.11
N VAL A 85 -10.06 2.41 5.62
CA VAL A 85 -10.59 3.19 4.50
C VAL A 85 -9.62 3.09 3.34
N SER A 86 -10.10 2.54 2.22
CA SER A 86 -9.39 2.46 0.95
C SER A 86 -9.95 3.48 -0.05
N GLY A 87 -9.11 3.88 -1.02
CA GLY A 87 -9.55 4.64 -2.18
C GLY A 87 -10.44 3.80 -3.11
N GLU A 88 -10.97 4.42 -4.15
CA GLU A 88 -11.46 3.64 -5.29
C GLU A 88 -10.33 2.73 -5.74
N ASN A 89 -10.65 1.47 -6.10
CA ASN A 89 -9.64 0.48 -6.46
C ASN A 89 -8.74 1.00 -7.60
N GLU A 90 -7.71 1.75 -7.25
CA GLU A 90 -6.62 1.93 -8.19
C GLU A 90 -6.01 0.56 -8.43
N PRO A 91 -5.89 0.14 -9.69
CA PRO A 91 -5.22 -1.12 -9.98
C PRO A 91 -3.78 -1.05 -9.45
N LEU A 92 -3.28 -2.19 -8.94
CA LEU A 92 -1.89 -2.29 -8.54
C LEU A 92 -1.01 -1.80 -9.70
N SER A 93 -0.13 -0.87 -9.43
CA SER A 93 0.77 -0.25 -10.41
C SER A 93 2.22 -0.39 -9.98
N ILE A 94 3.12 -0.51 -10.96
CA ILE A 94 4.57 -0.46 -10.74
C ILE A 94 5.17 0.59 -11.67
N LYS A 95 6.11 1.38 -11.17
CA LYS A 95 6.77 2.47 -11.89
C LYS A 95 8.26 2.48 -11.61
N ILE A 96 9.04 2.77 -12.63
CA ILE A 96 10.48 3.02 -12.59
C ILE A 96 10.76 4.37 -13.29
N LYS A 97 11.87 5.03 -12.95
CA LYS A 97 12.15 6.39 -13.46
C LYS A 97 12.48 6.44 -14.93
N LYS A 98 13.08 5.41 -15.47
CA LYS A 98 13.51 5.32 -16.87
C LYS A 98 13.38 3.89 -17.38
N SER A 99 13.41 3.68 -18.68
CA SER A 99 13.30 2.34 -19.29
C SER A 99 14.65 1.67 -19.53
N ASN A 100 15.75 2.41 -19.41
CA ASN A 100 17.10 1.88 -19.64
C ASN A 100 17.98 2.20 -18.43
N TYR A 101 18.71 1.20 -17.96
CA TYR A 101 19.62 1.27 -16.84
C TYR A 101 20.95 0.63 -17.19
N ASP A 102 22.01 1.02 -16.49
CA ASP A 102 23.30 0.36 -16.58
C ASP A 102 23.47 -0.66 -15.44
N THR A 103 24.30 -1.68 -15.65
CA THR A 103 24.73 -2.58 -14.57
C THR A 103 25.33 -1.78 -13.42
N ASN A 104 25.15 -2.26 -12.18
CA ASN A 104 25.60 -1.61 -10.94
C ASN A 104 24.88 -0.28 -10.59
N GLU A 105 23.88 0.12 -11.38
CA GLU A 105 23.04 1.29 -11.10
C GLU A 105 21.99 1.00 -10.03
N MET A 106 21.52 2.06 -9.36
CA MET A 106 20.39 1.99 -8.42
C MET A 106 19.10 2.34 -9.15
N MET A 107 18.12 1.43 -9.09
CA MET A 107 16.79 1.62 -9.66
C MET A 107 15.80 1.91 -8.55
N ASP A 108 15.18 3.10 -8.57
CA ASP A 108 14.03 3.41 -7.72
C ASP A 108 12.78 2.76 -8.32
N ILE A 109 12.11 1.96 -7.51
CA ILE A 109 10.87 1.25 -7.84
C ILE A 109 9.78 1.79 -6.94
N SER A 110 8.68 2.23 -7.52
CA SER A 110 7.52 2.74 -6.78
C SER A 110 6.22 2.21 -7.36
N GLY A 111 5.16 2.29 -6.60
CA GLY A 111 3.83 1.92 -7.07
C GLY A 111 2.73 2.35 -6.11
N SER A 112 1.49 2.15 -6.56
CA SER A 112 0.27 2.43 -5.81
C SER A 112 -0.78 1.35 -6.08
N GLY A 113 -1.90 1.42 -5.37
CA GLY A 113 -3.01 0.48 -5.55
C GLY A 113 -2.81 -0.87 -4.86
N ALA A 114 -1.75 -1.04 -4.07
CA ALA A 114 -1.58 -2.23 -3.24
C ALA A 114 -2.60 -2.25 -2.09
N ARG A 115 -2.98 -3.43 -1.62
CA ARG A 115 -3.78 -3.55 -0.40
C ARG A 115 -3.07 -2.91 0.78
N LEU A 116 -3.83 -2.27 1.64
CA LEU A 116 -3.31 -1.53 2.80
C LEU A 116 -2.42 -2.42 3.66
N SER A 117 -1.21 -1.96 3.95
CA SER A 117 -0.23 -2.68 4.77
C SER A 117 0.11 -4.10 4.28
N ALA A 118 -0.25 -4.46 3.05
CA ALA A 118 0.12 -5.76 2.47
C ALA A 118 1.60 -5.82 2.14
N THR A 119 2.14 -7.02 2.12
CA THR A 119 3.46 -7.25 1.52
C THR A 119 3.32 -7.26 0.01
N VAL A 120 4.01 -6.36 -0.67
CA VAL A 120 4.19 -6.36 -2.12
C VAL A 120 5.47 -7.10 -2.44
N THR A 121 5.37 -8.20 -3.17
CA THR A 121 6.50 -8.98 -3.66
C THR A 121 6.85 -8.53 -5.07
N ILE A 122 8.06 -8.00 -5.24
CA ILE A 122 8.61 -7.62 -6.54
C ILE A 122 9.55 -8.72 -6.99
N LYS A 123 9.34 -9.27 -8.19
CA LYS A 123 10.23 -10.26 -8.80
C LYS A 123 10.78 -9.72 -10.10
N ILE A 124 12.05 -9.94 -10.34
CA ILE A 124 12.75 -9.55 -11.55
C ILE A 124 13.11 -10.82 -12.33
N PHE A 125 12.80 -10.82 -13.63
CA PHE A 125 13.02 -11.94 -14.53
C PHE A 125 13.77 -11.47 -15.77
N ASP A 126 14.56 -12.38 -16.36
CA ASP A 126 15.04 -12.22 -17.73
C ASP A 126 13.94 -12.60 -18.75
N LEU A 127 14.23 -12.51 -20.05
CA LEU A 127 13.30 -12.88 -21.12
C LEU A 127 13.02 -14.37 -21.21
N GLU A 128 13.88 -15.21 -20.64
CA GLU A 128 13.69 -16.66 -20.58
C GLU A 128 12.82 -17.07 -19.40
N GLY A 129 12.41 -16.10 -18.55
CA GLY A 129 11.59 -16.31 -17.36
C GLY A 129 12.39 -16.81 -16.15
N ILE A 130 13.71 -16.69 -16.18
CA ILE A 130 14.57 -17.03 -15.04
C ILE A 130 14.49 -15.89 -14.03
N LYS A 131 14.17 -16.22 -12.78
CA LYS A 131 14.12 -15.24 -11.70
C LYS A 131 15.52 -14.79 -11.31
N ILE A 132 15.78 -13.50 -11.45
CA ILE A 132 17.04 -12.85 -11.12
C ILE A 132 17.06 -12.42 -9.64
N ASP A 133 15.98 -11.80 -9.17
CA ASP A 133 15.92 -11.29 -7.80
C ASP A 133 14.48 -11.20 -7.29
N GLU A 134 14.33 -11.02 -5.97
CA GLU A 134 13.04 -10.87 -5.30
C GLU A 134 13.15 -9.90 -4.11
N LEU A 135 12.27 -8.90 -4.08
CA LEU A 135 12.18 -7.90 -3.02
C LEU A 135 10.79 -7.97 -2.37
N ASN A 136 10.74 -7.86 -1.05
CA ASN A 136 9.50 -7.79 -0.30
C ASN A 136 9.40 -6.45 0.42
N ILE A 137 8.32 -5.70 0.15
CA ILE A 137 8.08 -4.37 0.69
C ILE A 137 6.70 -4.32 1.32
N THR A 138 6.57 -3.72 2.49
CA THR A 138 5.26 -3.45 3.07
C THR A 138 4.69 -2.17 2.46
N ALA A 139 3.51 -2.26 1.85
CA ALA A 139 2.79 -1.10 1.38
C ALA A 139 2.36 -0.21 2.56
N LYS A 140 2.33 1.09 2.34
CA LYS A 140 1.81 2.06 3.30
C LYS A 140 0.30 1.89 3.49
N SER A 141 -0.26 2.59 4.47
CA SER A 141 -1.71 2.64 4.72
C SER A 141 -2.53 3.27 3.58
N ASN A 142 -1.91 3.93 2.62
CA ASN A 142 -2.55 4.46 1.41
C ASN A 142 -2.32 3.59 0.16
N GLY A 143 -1.74 2.39 0.30
CA GLY A 143 -1.47 1.49 -0.81
C GLY A 143 -0.24 1.84 -1.65
N GLU A 144 0.51 2.89 -1.29
CA GLU A 144 1.78 3.22 -1.93
C GLU A 144 2.92 2.32 -1.42
N TYR A 145 3.88 2.05 -2.29
CA TYR A 145 5.12 1.37 -1.92
C TYR A 145 6.32 1.95 -2.68
N LEU A 146 7.48 1.88 -2.05
CA LEU A 146 8.74 2.38 -2.59
C LEU A 146 9.89 1.50 -2.13
N THR A 147 10.77 1.12 -3.05
CA THR A 147 12.02 0.44 -2.74
C THR A 147 13.11 0.81 -3.75
N ILE A 148 14.31 0.38 -3.47
CA ILE A 148 15.47 0.56 -4.35
C ILE A 148 16.06 -0.81 -4.63
N TRP A 149 16.29 -1.11 -5.90
CA TRP A 149 17.03 -2.28 -6.35
C TRP A 149 18.38 -1.89 -6.91
N ARG A 150 19.44 -2.53 -6.43
CA ARG A 150 20.76 -2.38 -7.02
C ARG A 150 20.92 -3.44 -8.10
N ILE A 151 21.09 -3.00 -9.33
CA ILE A 151 21.28 -3.88 -10.46
C ILE A 151 22.62 -4.61 -10.31
N PRO A 152 22.68 -5.95 -10.35
CA PRO A 152 23.92 -6.71 -10.27
C PRO A 152 24.92 -6.28 -11.34
N ALA A 153 26.21 -6.21 -10.96
CA ALA A 153 27.27 -5.76 -11.85
C ALA A 153 27.59 -6.76 -12.98
N ASP A 154 27.27 -8.03 -12.75
CA ASP A 154 27.49 -9.17 -13.64
C ASP A 154 26.23 -9.56 -14.44
N LEU A 155 25.16 -8.76 -14.35
CA LEU A 155 23.93 -9.03 -15.09
C LEU A 155 24.15 -8.77 -16.59
N GLU A 156 23.67 -9.66 -17.42
CA GLU A 156 23.80 -9.53 -18.89
C GLU A 156 22.98 -8.37 -19.43
N SER A 157 23.46 -7.76 -20.53
CA SER A 157 22.68 -6.75 -21.24
C SER A 157 21.49 -7.39 -21.92
N GLY A 158 20.30 -6.79 -21.76
CA GLY A 158 19.08 -7.33 -22.35
C GLY A 158 17.82 -6.68 -21.81
N GLU A 159 16.69 -7.19 -22.26
CA GLU A 159 15.39 -6.84 -21.71
C GLU A 159 15.09 -7.72 -20.49
N TYR A 160 14.42 -7.11 -19.52
CA TYR A 160 14.00 -7.71 -18.26
C TYR A 160 12.55 -7.35 -17.98
N GLU A 161 11.89 -8.19 -17.22
CA GLU A 161 10.55 -7.94 -16.72
C GLU A 161 10.55 -7.89 -15.19
N MET A 162 9.88 -6.91 -14.65
CA MET A 162 9.65 -6.78 -13.22
C MET A 162 8.16 -6.93 -12.94
N THR A 163 7.78 -7.81 -12.03
CA THR A 163 6.40 -7.99 -11.56
C THR A 163 6.25 -7.46 -10.16
N ALA A 164 5.08 -6.95 -9.83
CA ALA A 164 4.66 -6.67 -8.45
C ALA A 164 3.37 -7.42 -8.15
N ASP A 165 3.30 -8.04 -6.98
CA ASP A 165 2.18 -8.86 -6.51
C ASP A 165 1.90 -8.54 -5.04
N ASP A 166 0.66 -8.18 -4.70
CA ASP A 166 0.22 -7.89 -3.32
C ASP A 166 -0.59 -9.05 -2.69
N GLY A 167 -0.63 -10.20 -3.40
CA GLY A 167 -1.38 -11.40 -3.02
C GLY A 167 -2.86 -11.39 -3.43
N ALA A 168 -3.37 -10.30 -4.04
CA ALA A 168 -4.72 -10.22 -4.61
C ALA A 168 -4.69 -9.78 -6.07
N SER A 169 -3.72 -8.96 -6.45
CA SER A 169 -3.50 -8.45 -7.80
C SER A 169 -2.03 -8.43 -8.15
N ASN A 170 -1.74 -8.45 -9.44
CA ASN A 170 -0.39 -8.36 -9.96
C ASN A 170 -0.32 -7.39 -11.15
N THR A 171 0.88 -6.88 -11.40
CA THR A 171 1.21 -6.01 -12.53
C THR A 171 2.66 -6.22 -12.95
N SER A 172 3.02 -5.82 -14.15
CA SER A 172 4.41 -5.90 -14.60
C SER A 172 4.86 -4.68 -15.41
N ILE A 173 6.16 -4.49 -15.50
CA ILE A 173 6.82 -3.49 -16.34
C ILE A 173 8.10 -4.08 -16.93
N LYS A 174 8.38 -3.72 -18.20
CA LYS A 174 9.62 -4.11 -18.88
C LYS A 174 10.64 -2.97 -18.86
N PHE A 175 11.91 -3.34 -18.82
CA PHE A 175 13.03 -2.40 -18.87
C PHE A 175 14.24 -3.07 -19.50
N THR A 176 15.23 -2.27 -19.87
CA THR A 176 16.47 -2.74 -20.50
C THR A 176 17.65 -2.47 -19.59
N ILE A 177 18.58 -3.41 -19.50
CA ILE A 177 19.86 -3.24 -18.84
C ILE A 177 20.96 -3.23 -19.92
N ASN A 178 21.86 -2.26 -19.81
CA ASN A 178 23.03 -2.14 -20.64
C ASN A 178 24.28 -2.40 -19.79
N TRP A 179 25.33 -2.87 -20.42
CA TRP A 179 26.61 -2.93 -19.73
C TRP A 179 27.15 -1.52 -19.50
N SER A 180 27.53 -1.24 -18.27
CA SER A 180 28.21 0.01 -17.95
C SER A 180 29.55 0.03 -18.64
N THR A 181 29.73 0.95 -19.62
CA THR A 181 30.99 1.20 -20.28
C THR A 181 31.99 1.97 -19.41
N ASN A 182 31.62 2.35 -18.22
CA ASN A 182 32.47 3.06 -17.27
C ASN A 182 33.39 2.08 -16.53
N GLY A 183 34.47 1.65 -17.15
CA GLY A 183 35.52 0.99 -16.38
C GLY A 183 36.54 0.10 -17.07
N PHE A 184 36.46 -0.17 -18.37
CA PHE A 184 37.53 -0.92 -19.03
C PHE A 184 37.96 -0.29 -20.34
N TYR A 185 38.91 0.63 -20.27
CA TYR A 185 39.81 0.85 -21.38
C TYR A 185 40.71 -0.38 -21.48
N PHE A 186 40.32 -1.40 -22.24
CA PHE A 186 41.31 -2.36 -22.76
C PHE A 186 42.14 -1.63 -23.80
N SER A 187 43.31 -1.16 -23.38
CA SER A 187 44.38 -0.79 -24.29
C SER A 187 44.81 -2.05 -25.04
N ILE A 188 44.28 -2.19 -26.27
CA ILE A 188 44.77 -3.22 -27.18
C ILE A 188 46.14 -2.76 -27.60
N PHE A 189 47.22 -3.19 -26.91
CA PHE A 189 48.55 -3.15 -27.40
C PHE A 189 48.64 -4.07 -28.64
N ARG A 190 48.59 -3.46 -29.85
CA ARG A 190 49.00 -4.15 -31.05
C ARG A 190 50.51 -4.45 -30.91
N LEU A 191 50.85 -5.68 -30.64
CA LEU A 191 52.20 -6.16 -30.90
C LEU A 191 52.37 -6.24 -32.41
N ASN A 192 53.02 -5.24 -33.00
CA ASN A 192 53.61 -5.34 -34.33
C ASN A 192 54.88 -6.19 -34.21
N LEU A 193 54.79 -7.48 -34.52
CA LEU A 193 55.95 -8.30 -34.82
C LEU A 193 56.35 -7.98 -36.28
N TRP A 194 57.49 -7.34 -36.45
CA TRP A 194 58.24 -7.33 -37.70
C TRP A 194 59.15 -8.56 -37.72
N ILE A 195 59.05 -9.36 -38.79
CA ILE A 195 60.08 -10.23 -39.33
C ILE A 195 60.33 -9.76 -40.73
#